data_4792fbdf41b35a2a80cdc1d0b261b39c
#
_entry.id   4792fbdf41b35a2a80cdc1d0b261b39c
#
_cell.length_a   1.000
_cell.length_b   1.000
_cell.length_c   1.000
_cell.angle_alpha   90.00
_cell.angle_beta   90.00
_cell.angle_gamma   90.00
#
_symmetry.space_group_name_H-M   'P 1'
#
loop_
_entity.id
_entity.type
_entity.pdbx_description
1 polymer ?
#
loop_
_entity_poly.entity_id
_entity_poly.type
_entity_poly.pdbx_seq_one_letter_code
_entity_poly.pdbx_strand_id
1 'polypeptide(L)'
;AAGVEPQDGSPANTPLDQLPLPEEGKTYNNPKTRDEIQDGGTLTQPITEIGPQWNYYNIQGNTAYMNILHGLINPRDLFTSNVDGSKFEANKNYIKEYKVEDKGGKQVVTLTYTDQAKFNDGTEIDWTALQTAFICLSGQNKKYEVSSTDGYDKIESVEQGDNAKTAVVTMAEPVYPAEQILSYALHPKLQDPEFFNKGYNNQPNNELGAGPYIVDSYDDSQATFKPNPKWWGDAPKLDTLVFKQMDTQATINAFKNGEVDTAGPSSSNGSAELLSNFNTMADAQVRRGLGNSIAVIEINSSREALQDIAVRKAFCQAVDPATIVSIVFQGVNWKEEAPGSMLWPYWAAGYENNLPDDVKNYKNAEERKNAAKKTLEDAGYKLNGDFYEKDGKQVTFGYTMFGDGTNVKNRAAAIQKMCKDAGINLTLDSHPSSEFSDVLTSGNWDVCLFGWSGNAVSYNNGVQLYGSESASNFGHQGTAETDALFAKVVSTSDFNERMKIMNEAEKKCMATYSYLPVYTGPACFVCKKGLANFGPALFLDVPSTDIGWQK
;
A
#
# COMPACT_ATOMS: atom_id res chain seq x y z
N ALA A 1 -16.74 7.65 -26.86
CA ALA A 1 -16.67 7.43 -25.41
C ALA A 1 -15.79 6.21 -25.13
N ALA A 2 -14.98 6.32 -24.12
CA ALA A 2 -14.14 5.21 -23.70
C ALA A 2 -14.99 4.06 -23.14
N GLY A 3 -14.75 2.86 -23.61
CA GLY A 3 -15.35 1.64 -23.07
C GLY A 3 -14.63 1.19 -21.80
N VAL A 4 -15.00 -0.02 -21.33
CA VAL A 4 -14.31 -0.65 -20.20
C VAL A 4 -12.93 -1.13 -20.66
N GLU A 5 -11.91 -0.94 -19.83
CA GLU A 5 -10.55 -1.39 -20.10
C GLU A 5 -10.55 -2.92 -20.34
N PRO A 6 -9.98 -3.41 -21.46
CA PRO A 6 -9.81 -4.85 -21.65
C PRO A 6 -8.91 -5.45 -20.56
N GLN A 7 -9.24 -6.64 -20.09
CA GLN A 7 -8.49 -7.28 -19.01
C GLN A 7 -7.04 -7.61 -19.37
N ASP A 8 -6.76 -7.80 -20.64
CA ASP A 8 -5.41 -8.03 -21.18
C ASP A 8 -4.72 -6.74 -21.65
N GLY A 9 -5.35 -5.60 -21.43
CA GLY A 9 -4.85 -4.29 -21.84
C GLY A 9 -5.36 -3.82 -23.19
N SER A 10 -5.22 -2.55 -23.47
CA SER A 10 -5.65 -1.93 -24.71
C SER A 10 -4.71 -2.33 -25.87
N PRO A 11 -5.24 -2.44 -27.11
CA PRO A 11 -4.41 -2.67 -28.29
C PRO A 11 -3.32 -1.61 -28.44
N ALA A 12 -2.18 -1.99 -29.01
CA ALA A 12 -1.11 -1.06 -29.35
C ALA A 12 -1.66 0.08 -30.23
N ASN A 13 -1.07 1.26 -30.06
CA ASN A 13 -1.49 2.48 -30.76
C ASN A 13 -2.88 3.02 -30.39
N THR A 14 -3.49 2.53 -29.33
CA THR A 14 -4.68 3.19 -28.78
C THR A 14 -4.26 4.57 -28.27
N PRO A 15 -4.89 5.65 -28.75
CA PRO A 15 -4.57 6.99 -28.24
C PRO A 15 -4.76 7.06 -26.73
N LEU A 16 -3.82 7.68 -26.03
CA LEU A 16 -3.84 7.73 -24.56
C LEU A 16 -5.08 8.43 -24.01
N ASP A 17 -5.59 9.43 -24.73
CA ASP A 17 -6.82 10.15 -24.38
C ASP A 17 -8.10 9.36 -24.69
N GLN A 18 -7.97 8.17 -25.28
CA GLN A 18 -9.08 7.26 -25.61
C GLN A 18 -8.97 5.92 -24.88
N LEU A 19 -8.00 5.76 -23.99
CA LEU A 19 -7.92 4.54 -23.18
C LEU A 19 -9.22 4.34 -22.41
N PRO A 20 -9.79 3.13 -22.42
CA PRO A 20 -11.00 2.85 -21.66
C PRO A 20 -10.80 3.06 -20.16
N LEU A 21 -11.86 3.47 -19.47
CA LEU A 21 -11.85 3.58 -18.02
C LEU A 21 -12.14 2.21 -17.40
N PRO A 22 -11.37 1.79 -16.38
CA PRO A 22 -11.64 0.55 -15.69
C PRO A 22 -12.98 0.60 -14.94
N GLU A 23 -13.60 -0.56 -14.87
CA GLU A 23 -14.87 -0.74 -14.16
C GLU A 23 -14.61 -1.12 -12.70
N GLU A 24 -15.39 -0.55 -11.80
CA GLU A 24 -15.30 -0.87 -10.37
C GLU A 24 -15.57 -2.36 -10.12
N GLY A 25 -14.79 -2.95 -9.21
CA GLY A 25 -14.94 -4.36 -8.85
C GLY A 25 -14.26 -5.35 -9.79
N LYS A 26 -13.68 -4.89 -10.91
CA LYS A 26 -13.00 -5.76 -11.87
C LYS A 26 -11.49 -5.72 -11.75
N THR A 27 -10.88 -6.86 -12.04
CA THR A 27 -9.43 -6.99 -12.16
C THR A 27 -9.01 -6.86 -13.63
N TYR A 28 -7.78 -6.34 -13.86
CA TYR A 28 -7.23 -6.09 -15.19
C TYR A 28 -5.84 -6.71 -15.32
N ASN A 29 -5.71 -7.93 -14.78
CA ASN A 29 -4.46 -8.68 -14.71
C ASN A 29 -4.39 -9.83 -15.74
N ASN A 30 -5.19 -9.78 -16.79
CA ASN A 30 -5.31 -10.85 -17.77
C ASN A 30 -5.59 -12.21 -17.07
N PRO A 31 -6.72 -12.33 -16.36
CA PRO A 31 -6.99 -13.53 -15.58
C PRO A 31 -7.18 -14.74 -16.49
N LYS A 32 -6.42 -15.80 -16.20
CA LYS A 32 -6.45 -17.07 -16.91
C LYS A 32 -6.51 -18.22 -15.90
N THR A 33 -7.21 -19.26 -16.26
CA THR A 33 -7.16 -20.51 -15.50
C THR A 33 -5.86 -21.24 -15.80
N ARG A 34 -5.47 -22.15 -14.93
CA ARG A 34 -4.18 -22.84 -15.06
C ARG A 34 -4.03 -23.61 -16.38
N ASP A 35 -5.11 -24.18 -16.89
CA ASP A 35 -5.13 -24.89 -18.17
C ASP A 35 -5.00 -23.99 -19.41
N GLU A 36 -5.24 -22.69 -19.25
CA GLU A 36 -5.01 -21.68 -20.29
C GLU A 36 -3.58 -21.15 -20.32
N ILE A 37 -2.74 -21.57 -19.37
CA ILE A 37 -1.37 -21.09 -19.20
C ILE A 37 -0.39 -22.19 -19.61
N GLN A 38 0.64 -21.82 -20.37
CA GLN A 38 1.69 -22.75 -20.76
C GLN A 38 2.44 -23.28 -19.56
N ASP A 39 2.84 -24.52 -19.60
CA ASP A 39 3.83 -25.05 -18.68
C ASP A 39 5.22 -24.64 -19.19
N GLY A 40 6.02 -24.07 -18.29
CA GLY A 40 7.36 -23.65 -18.62
C GLY A 40 7.49 -22.19 -19.02
N GLY A 41 8.66 -21.84 -19.53
CA GLY A 41 9.00 -20.48 -19.90
C GLY A 41 9.66 -19.69 -18.78
N THR A 42 10.14 -18.50 -19.15
CA THR A 42 10.87 -17.60 -18.27
C THR A 42 10.15 -16.27 -18.18
N LEU A 43 10.04 -15.73 -16.97
CA LEU A 43 9.62 -14.36 -16.71
C LEU A 43 10.79 -13.61 -16.10
N THR A 44 11.21 -12.52 -16.74
CA THR A 44 12.26 -11.64 -16.26
C THR A 44 11.66 -10.29 -15.88
N GLN A 45 11.88 -9.86 -14.65
CA GLN A 45 11.35 -8.61 -14.14
C GLN A 45 12.48 -7.73 -13.57
N PRO A 46 12.37 -6.41 -13.69
CA PRO A 46 13.28 -5.50 -13.01
C PRO A 46 12.86 -5.40 -11.54
N ILE A 47 13.83 -5.15 -10.67
CA ILE A 47 13.59 -4.82 -9.27
C ILE A 47 14.64 -3.82 -8.82
N THR A 48 14.28 -2.91 -7.93
CA THR A 48 15.20 -1.84 -7.51
C THR A 48 16.31 -2.35 -6.60
N GLU A 49 16.01 -3.33 -5.75
CA GLU A 49 16.95 -3.83 -4.75
C GLU A 49 16.75 -5.33 -4.52
N ILE A 50 17.86 -6.06 -4.36
CA ILE A 50 17.87 -7.49 -4.03
C ILE A 50 18.76 -7.68 -2.81
N GLY A 51 18.15 -8.12 -1.68
CA GLY A 51 18.93 -8.31 -0.44
C GLY A 51 19.52 -7.01 0.10
N PRO A 52 20.60 -7.06 0.89
CA PRO A 52 21.29 -8.28 1.35
C PRO A 52 20.55 -9.07 2.42
N GLN A 53 19.61 -8.44 3.16
CA GLN A 53 18.86 -9.10 4.24
C GLN A 53 17.63 -9.82 3.69
N TRP A 54 17.66 -11.16 3.71
CA TRP A 54 16.56 -11.99 3.21
C TRP A 54 15.50 -12.32 4.27
N ASN A 55 15.71 -11.88 5.51
CA ASN A 55 14.67 -11.98 6.54
C ASN A 55 13.76 -10.74 6.47
N TYR A 56 12.62 -10.89 5.84
CA TYR A 56 11.64 -9.81 5.69
C TYR A 56 11.14 -9.28 7.05
N TYR A 57 11.15 -10.10 8.08
CA TYR A 57 10.67 -9.72 9.42
C TYR A 57 11.68 -8.89 10.20
N ASN A 58 12.95 -8.91 9.80
CA ASN A 58 13.98 -8.07 10.37
C ASN A 58 13.85 -6.63 9.83
N ILE A 59 14.16 -5.64 10.66
CA ILE A 59 14.04 -4.21 10.29
C ILE A 59 14.79 -3.86 9.00
N GLN A 60 15.96 -4.48 8.76
CA GLN A 60 16.74 -4.23 7.54
C GLN A 60 16.20 -4.93 6.31
N GLY A 61 15.45 -6.01 6.50
CA GLY A 61 14.82 -6.77 5.41
C GLY A 61 13.39 -6.31 5.08
N ASN A 62 12.85 -5.38 5.84
CA ASN A 62 11.48 -4.92 5.66
C ASN A 62 11.37 -3.86 4.57
N THR A 63 11.52 -4.29 3.32
CA THR A 63 11.41 -3.46 2.13
C THR A 63 10.30 -3.99 1.23
N ALA A 64 9.74 -3.12 0.39
CA ALA A 64 8.76 -3.52 -0.62
C ALA A 64 9.34 -4.57 -1.58
N TYR A 65 10.63 -4.48 -1.87
CA TYR A 65 11.32 -5.40 -2.77
C TYR A 65 11.51 -6.78 -2.14
N MET A 66 11.98 -6.84 -0.90
CA MET A 66 12.14 -8.11 -0.20
C MET A 66 10.79 -8.75 0.10
N ASN A 67 9.73 -7.98 0.27
CA ASN A 67 8.38 -8.52 0.40
C ASN A 67 8.01 -9.41 -0.78
N ILE A 68 8.34 -8.98 -1.99
CA ILE A 68 8.09 -9.74 -3.23
C ILE A 68 8.92 -11.03 -3.24
N LEU A 69 10.22 -10.91 -3.03
CA LEU A 69 11.15 -12.05 -3.12
C LEU A 69 10.92 -13.08 -2.01
N HIS A 70 10.74 -12.61 -0.79
CA HIS A 70 10.49 -13.46 0.38
C HIS A 70 9.19 -14.25 0.24
N GLY A 71 8.15 -13.64 -0.30
CA GLY A 71 6.86 -14.28 -0.50
C GLY A 71 6.88 -15.44 -1.50
N LEU A 72 7.88 -15.52 -2.38
CA LEU A 72 8.03 -16.62 -3.34
C LEU A 72 8.55 -17.91 -2.69
N ILE A 73 9.35 -17.79 -1.64
CA ILE A 73 10.15 -18.90 -1.09
C ILE A 73 9.79 -19.26 0.36
N ASN A 74 8.95 -18.48 1.02
CA ASN A 74 8.59 -18.68 2.43
C ASN A 74 7.09 -18.82 2.61
N PRO A 75 6.63 -19.42 3.73
CA PRO A 75 5.21 -19.42 4.06
C PRO A 75 4.75 -17.98 4.33
N ARG A 76 4.01 -17.44 3.41
CA ARG A 76 3.46 -16.09 3.45
C ARG A 76 2.02 -16.13 2.97
N ASP A 77 1.26 -15.11 3.37
CA ASP A 77 -0.12 -14.95 2.93
C ASP A 77 -0.96 -16.19 3.25
N LEU A 78 -0.84 -16.66 4.51
CA LEU A 78 -1.60 -17.80 4.99
C LEU A 78 -3.11 -17.51 5.01
N PHE A 79 -3.45 -16.22 5.02
CA PHE A 79 -4.80 -15.72 4.77
C PHE A 79 -4.73 -14.70 3.64
N THR A 80 -5.71 -14.76 2.73
CA THR A 80 -5.77 -13.91 1.55
C THR A 80 -7.03 -13.07 1.54
N SER A 81 -6.97 -11.90 0.90
CA SER A 81 -8.09 -10.98 0.80
C SER A 81 -8.91 -11.25 -0.45
N ASN A 82 -10.22 -10.97 -0.38
CA ASN A 82 -11.06 -10.82 -1.56
C ASN A 82 -10.81 -9.46 -2.25
N VAL A 83 -11.48 -9.22 -3.38
CA VAL A 83 -11.23 -8.03 -4.22
C VAL A 83 -11.45 -6.70 -3.51
N ASP A 84 -12.44 -6.59 -2.63
CA ASP A 84 -12.78 -5.31 -1.96
C ASP A 84 -12.26 -5.21 -0.52
N GLY A 85 -11.57 -6.24 -0.01
CA GLY A 85 -11.02 -6.25 1.34
C GLY A 85 -12.02 -6.60 2.45
N SER A 86 -13.24 -6.98 2.11
CA SER A 86 -14.29 -7.29 3.10
C SER A 86 -14.10 -8.63 3.81
N LYS A 87 -13.34 -9.55 3.21
CA LYS A 87 -13.15 -10.90 3.74
C LYS A 87 -11.72 -11.38 3.56
N PHE A 88 -11.27 -12.16 4.53
CA PHE A 88 -10.04 -12.93 4.44
C PHE A 88 -10.39 -14.42 4.43
N GLU A 89 -9.69 -15.18 3.61
CA GLU A 89 -9.85 -16.63 3.49
C GLU A 89 -8.53 -17.33 3.80
N ALA A 90 -8.62 -18.51 4.39
CA ALA A 90 -7.46 -19.34 4.62
C ALA A 90 -6.85 -19.81 3.29
N ASN A 91 -5.54 -19.69 3.15
CA ASN A 91 -4.79 -20.31 2.08
C ASN A 91 -4.69 -21.81 2.37
N LYS A 92 -5.43 -22.60 1.60
CA LYS A 92 -5.54 -24.05 1.83
C LYS A 92 -4.23 -24.83 1.62
N ASN A 93 -3.24 -24.20 0.98
CA ASN A 93 -1.91 -24.80 0.90
C ASN A 93 -1.26 -24.92 2.27
N TYR A 94 -1.57 -24.01 3.20
CA TYR A 94 -0.98 -24.01 4.53
C TYR A 94 -1.96 -24.31 5.65
N ILE A 95 -3.22 -23.88 5.51
CA ILE A 95 -4.21 -23.95 6.57
C ILE A 95 -5.38 -24.83 6.16
N LYS A 96 -5.62 -25.88 6.94
CA LYS A 96 -6.72 -26.81 6.74
C LYS A 96 -8.03 -26.21 7.21
N GLU A 97 -8.04 -25.67 8.42
CA GLU A 97 -9.21 -25.07 9.05
C GLU A 97 -8.79 -24.14 10.18
N TYR A 98 -9.66 -23.21 10.54
CA TYR A 98 -9.46 -22.35 11.70
C TYR A 98 -10.81 -21.87 12.22
N LYS A 99 -10.84 -21.44 13.48
CA LYS A 99 -12.00 -20.77 14.06
C LYS A 99 -11.54 -19.70 15.06
N VAL A 100 -12.31 -18.64 15.14
CA VAL A 100 -12.11 -17.55 16.08
C VAL A 100 -13.29 -17.55 17.05
N GLU A 101 -13.02 -17.69 18.34
CA GLU A 101 -14.04 -17.82 19.37
C GLU A 101 -13.78 -16.85 20.51
N ASP A 102 -14.84 -16.53 21.25
CA ASP A 102 -14.74 -15.92 22.57
C ASP A 102 -14.85 -17.04 23.60
N LYS A 103 -13.81 -17.22 24.39
CA LYS A 103 -13.77 -18.21 25.48
C LYS A 103 -13.38 -17.54 26.78
N GLY A 104 -14.32 -17.48 27.72
CA GLY A 104 -14.08 -16.89 29.02
C GLY A 104 -13.70 -15.40 28.95
N GLY A 105 -14.25 -14.68 27.99
CA GLY A 105 -13.98 -13.26 27.78
C GLY A 105 -12.70 -12.97 26.99
N LYS A 106 -12.00 -14.00 26.51
CA LYS A 106 -10.79 -13.86 25.69
C LYS A 106 -11.03 -14.35 24.27
N GLN A 107 -10.43 -13.68 23.31
CA GLN A 107 -10.39 -14.15 21.93
C GLN A 107 -9.42 -15.33 21.84
N VAL A 108 -9.90 -16.46 21.31
CA VAL A 108 -9.09 -17.67 21.11
C VAL A 108 -9.22 -18.10 19.66
N VAL A 109 -8.08 -18.28 19.00
CA VAL A 109 -7.99 -18.81 17.64
C VAL A 109 -7.43 -20.21 17.67
N THR A 110 -8.17 -21.16 17.10
CA THR A 110 -7.70 -22.53 16.89
C THR A 110 -7.43 -22.69 15.40
N LEU A 111 -6.18 -23.01 15.05
CA LEU A 111 -5.72 -23.06 13.67
C LEU A 111 -5.02 -24.38 13.42
N THR A 112 -5.48 -25.11 12.40
CA THR A 112 -4.88 -26.39 12.01
C THR A 112 -4.19 -26.24 10.66
N TYR A 113 -2.90 -26.54 10.63
CA TYR A 113 -2.12 -26.54 9.39
C TYR A 113 -2.42 -27.78 8.55
N THR A 114 -2.28 -27.61 7.23
CA THR A 114 -2.43 -28.70 6.26
C THR A 114 -1.40 -29.80 6.54
N ASP A 115 -1.82 -31.06 6.43
CA ASP A 115 -1.00 -32.23 6.78
C ASP A 115 0.32 -32.28 6.01
N GLN A 116 0.33 -31.84 4.74
CA GLN A 116 1.50 -31.87 3.86
C GLN A 116 2.47 -30.70 4.09
N ALA A 117 2.07 -29.69 4.84
CA ALA A 117 2.87 -28.48 5.00
C ALA A 117 4.16 -28.76 5.79
N LYS A 118 5.30 -28.57 5.13
CA LYS A 118 6.63 -28.76 5.70
C LYS A 118 7.58 -27.71 5.16
N PHE A 119 8.51 -27.27 5.99
CA PHE A 119 9.68 -26.55 5.50
C PHE A 119 10.55 -27.48 4.66
N ASN A 120 11.39 -26.91 3.79
CA ASN A 120 12.17 -27.70 2.83
C ASN A 120 13.20 -28.63 3.49
N ASP A 121 13.60 -28.38 4.74
CA ASP A 121 14.46 -29.28 5.48
C ASP A 121 13.71 -30.45 6.15
N GLY A 122 12.41 -30.56 5.93
CA GLY A 122 11.56 -31.59 6.51
C GLY A 122 10.91 -31.23 7.85
N THR A 123 11.25 -30.08 8.43
CA THR A 123 10.59 -29.60 9.65
C THR A 123 9.12 -29.33 9.35
N GLU A 124 8.22 -29.87 10.18
CA GLU A 124 6.78 -29.67 10.01
C GLU A 124 6.40 -28.22 10.19
N ILE A 125 5.51 -27.72 9.34
CA ILE A 125 4.78 -26.49 9.62
C ILE A 125 3.63 -26.87 10.54
N ASP A 126 3.79 -26.59 11.81
CA ASP A 126 2.87 -26.96 12.87
C ASP A 126 2.74 -25.82 13.89
N TRP A 127 2.16 -26.08 15.05
CA TRP A 127 1.96 -25.07 16.07
C TRP A 127 3.25 -24.33 16.47
N THR A 128 4.42 -24.99 16.35
CA THR A 128 5.72 -24.37 16.67
C THR A 128 6.10 -23.27 15.67
N ALA A 129 5.59 -23.32 14.44
CA ALA A 129 5.81 -22.26 13.46
C ALA A 129 5.09 -20.97 13.86
N LEU A 130 3.89 -21.07 14.40
CA LEU A 130 3.15 -19.93 14.94
C LEU A 130 3.76 -19.46 16.27
N GLN A 131 4.17 -20.39 17.13
CA GLN A 131 4.90 -20.08 18.35
C GLN A 131 6.16 -19.28 18.05
N THR A 132 6.91 -19.68 17.01
CA THR A 132 8.12 -18.97 16.60
C THR A 132 7.79 -17.53 16.15
N ALA A 133 6.72 -17.34 15.38
CA ALA A 133 6.27 -16.00 15.01
C ALA A 133 5.95 -15.15 16.25
N PHE A 134 5.27 -15.73 17.23
CA PHE A 134 4.99 -15.05 18.50
C PHE A 134 6.27 -14.70 19.26
N ILE A 135 7.18 -15.63 19.39
CA ILE A 135 8.47 -15.41 20.10
C ILE A 135 9.26 -14.28 19.43
N CYS A 136 9.39 -14.32 18.11
CA CYS A 136 10.20 -13.34 17.37
C CYS A 136 9.54 -11.98 17.26
N LEU A 137 8.22 -11.92 17.04
CA LEU A 137 7.53 -10.70 16.61
C LEU A 137 6.72 -10.01 17.72
N SER A 138 6.58 -10.61 18.90
CA SER A 138 5.77 -10.04 19.99
C SER A 138 6.36 -8.79 20.64
N GLY A 139 7.64 -8.54 20.43
CA GLY A 139 8.33 -7.41 21.09
C GLY A 139 8.73 -7.67 22.54
N GLN A 140 8.46 -8.87 23.08
CA GLN A 140 8.83 -9.23 24.46
C GLN A 140 10.34 -9.36 24.64
N ASN A 141 11.05 -9.88 23.63
CA ASN A 141 12.49 -9.98 23.62
C ASN A 141 13.08 -9.00 22.61
N LYS A 142 13.72 -7.94 23.12
CA LYS A 142 14.28 -6.86 22.30
C LYS A 142 15.52 -7.27 21.50
N LYS A 143 16.04 -8.47 21.69
CA LYS A 143 17.18 -8.98 20.90
C LYS A 143 16.77 -9.26 19.45
N TYR A 144 15.49 -9.54 19.18
CA TYR A 144 14.98 -9.63 17.81
C TYR A 144 14.80 -8.23 17.25
N GLU A 145 15.53 -7.88 16.19
CA GLU A 145 15.45 -6.56 15.55
C GLU A 145 14.31 -6.54 14.54
N VAL A 146 13.09 -6.48 15.04
CA VAL A 146 11.88 -6.55 14.21
C VAL A 146 11.46 -5.19 13.69
N SER A 147 10.85 -5.17 12.49
CA SER A 147 10.29 -3.95 11.91
C SER A 147 8.97 -3.55 12.55
N SER A 148 8.15 -4.52 12.94
CA SER A 148 6.83 -4.32 13.52
C SER A 148 6.41 -5.55 14.30
N THR A 149 5.59 -5.35 15.31
CA THR A 149 4.96 -6.45 16.05
C THR A 149 3.68 -6.96 15.36
N ASP A 150 3.05 -6.17 14.50
CA ASP A 150 1.87 -6.51 13.70
C ASP A 150 0.75 -7.24 14.47
N GLY A 151 0.54 -6.85 15.73
CA GLY A 151 -0.47 -7.46 16.58
C GLY A 151 0.02 -8.69 17.36
N TYR A 152 1.22 -9.20 17.10
CA TYR A 152 1.78 -10.30 17.88
C TYR A 152 2.05 -9.91 19.34
N ASP A 153 2.21 -8.62 19.62
CA ASP A 153 2.29 -8.07 20.97
C ASP A 153 0.98 -8.22 21.78
N LYS A 154 -0.13 -8.51 21.11
CA LYS A 154 -1.43 -8.75 21.73
C LYS A 154 -1.69 -10.22 22.06
N ILE A 155 -0.81 -11.11 21.66
CA ILE A 155 -0.93 -12.55 21.95
C ILE A 155 -0.46 -12.82 23.38
N GLU A 156 -1.29 -13.54 24.15
CA GLU A 156 -0.93 -14.02 25.48
C GLU A 156 -0.13 -15.31 25.41
N SER A 157 -0.61 -16.29 24.63
CA SER A 157 0.03 -17.59 24.51
C SER A 157 -0.26 -18.27 23.18
N VAL A 158 0.68 -19.11 22.76
CA VAL A 158 0.51 -20.04 21.64
C VAL A 158 0.84 -21.43 22.17
N GLU A 159 -0.13 -22.32 22.11
CA GLU A 159 -0.01 -23.68 22.65
C GLU A 159 -0.43 -24.71 21.60
N GLN A 160 0.05 -25.95 21.79
CA GLN A 160 -0.43 -27.07 20.98
C GLN A 160 -1.88 -27.38 21.32
N GLY A 161 -2.71 -27.62 20.32
CA GLY A 161 -4.06 -28.10 20.48
C GLY A 161 -4.13 -29.63 20.57
N ASP A 162 -5.14 -30.23 19.91
CA ASP A 162 -5.37 -31.68 19.97
C ASP A 162 -4.22 -32.50 19.37
N ASN A 163 -3.47 -31.91 18.47
CA ASN A 163 -2.29 -32.53 17.85
C ASN A 163 -1.29 -31.45 17.44
N ALA A 164 -0.10 -31.86 16.98
CA ALA A 164 0.97 -30.93 16.64
C ALA A 164 0.62 -29.97 15.48
N LYS A 165 -0.26 -30.36 14.57
CA LYS A 165 -0.71 -29.50 13.47
C LYS A 165 -1.67 -28.40 13.93
N THR A 166 -2.18 -28.47 15.13
CA THR A 166 -3.16 -27.53 15.66
C THR A 166 -2.53 -26.60 16.69
N ALA A 167 -2.59 -25.30 16.42
CA ALA A 167 -2.19 -24.25 17.35
C ALA A 167 -3.43 -23.64 18.01
N VAL A 168 -3.32 -23.35 19.30
CA VAL A 168 -4.32 -22.59 20.06
C VAL A 168 -3.69 -21.27 20.49
N VAL A 169 -4.20 -20.18 19.96
CA VAL A 169 -3.71 -18.83 20.22
C VAL A 169 -4.70 -18.11 21.13
N THR A 170 -4.25 -17.72 22.30
CA THR A 170 -5.05 -16.92 23.24
C THR A 170 -4.56 -15.49 23.17
N MET A 171 -5.47 -14.56 22.91
CA MET A 171 -5.15 -13.13 22.85
C MET A 171 -5.27 -12.50 24.23
N ALA A 172 -4.29 -11.70 24.61
CA ALA A 172 -4.37 -10.87 25.81
C ALA A 172 -5.40 -9.75 25.62
N GLU A 173 -5.46 -9.19 24.40
CA GLU A 173 -6.46 -8.22 23.98
C GLU A 173 -7.02 -8.66 22.63
N PRO A 174 -8.33 -8.51 22.38
CA PRO A 174 -8.90 -8.91 21.09
C PRO A 174 -8.28 -8.14 19.92
N VAL A 175 -8.05 -8.84 18.81
CA VAL A 175 -7.60 -8.23 17.57
C VAL A 175 -8.46 -8.77 16.42
N TYR A 176 -9.15 -7.88 15.73
CA TYR A 176 -9.97 -8.21 14.57
C TYR A 176 -9.56 -7.35 13.36
N PRO A 177 -9.43 -7.92 12.17
CA PRO A 177 -9.54 -9.35 11.88
C PRO A 177 -8.28 -10.13 12.32
N ALA A 178 -8.48 -11.23 13.04
CA ALA A 178 -7.39 -12.07 13.54
C ALA A 178 -6.58 -12.69 12.39
N GLU A 179 -7.20 -12.90 11.25
CA GLU A 179 -6.59 -13.47 10.05
C GLU A 179 -5.37 -12.68 9.57
N GLN A 180 -5.39 -11.36 9.71
CA GLN A 180 -4.26 -10.52 9.29
C GLN A 180 -3.00 -10.77 10.12
N ILE A 181 -3.13 -10.94 11.43
CA ILE A 181 -1.98 -11.11 12.32
C ILE A 181 -1.47 -12.55 12.36
N LEU A 182 -2.29 -13.52 11.93
CA LEU A 182 -1.93 -14.95 11.97
C LEU A 182 -1.41 -15.46 10.61
N SER A 183 -0.97 -14.54 9.75
CA SER A 183 -0.55 -14.87 8.37
C SER A 183 0.89 -15.35 8.25
N TYR A 184 1.64 -15.48 9.34
CA TYR A 184 3.04 -15.86 9.30
C TYR A 184 3.30 -17.20 9.98
N ALA A 185 4.14 -18.02 9.35
CA ALA A 185 4.67 -19.23 9.92
C ALA A 185 6.19 -19.18 9.77
N LEU A 186 6.91 -19.22 10.89
CA LEU A 186 8.36 -19.08 10.92
C LEU A 186 9.03 -20.38 11.31
N HIS A 187 10.12 -20.72 10.61
CA HIS A 187 10.93 -21.90 10.97
C HIS A 187 11.48 -21.73 12.39
N PRO A 188 11.41 -22.76 13.25
CA PRO A 188 11.88 -22.67 14.63
C PRO A 188 13.34 -22.24 14.81
N LYS A 189 14.18 -22.41 13.80
CA LYS A 189 15.57 -21.93 13.83
C LYS A 189 15.66 -20.42 14.02
N LEU A 190 14.64 -19.65 13.62
CA LEU A 190 14.60 -18.21 13.82
C LEU A 190 14.42 -17.80 15.29
N GLN A 191 14.13 -18.75 16.19
CA GLN A 191 14.05 -18.46 17.62
C GLN A 191 15.40 -18.03 18.22
N ASP A 192 16.52 -18.36 17.57
CA ASP A 192 17.82 -17.79 17.94
C ASP A 192 17.90 -16.34 17.44
N PRO A 193 17.97 -15.34 18.35
CA PRO A 193 17.99 -13.92 17.93
C PRO A 193 19.16 -13.57 17.01
N GLU A 194 20.33 -14.15 17.22
CA GLU A 194 21.48 -13.89 16.34
C GLU A 194 21.21 -14.40 14.93
N PHE A 195 20.65 -15.59 14.82
CA PHE A 195 20.26 -16.14 13.51
C PHE A 195 19.16 -15.30 12.86
N PHE A 196 18.15 -14.92 13.63
CA PHE A 196 17.08 -14.02 13.13
C PHE A 196 17.64 -12.72 12.55
N ASN A 197 18.62 -12.13 13.22
CA ASN A 197 19.19 -10.84 12.82
C ASN A 197 20.23 -10.95 11.71
N LYS A 198 21.02 -12.01 11.67
CA LYS A 198 22.20 -12.11 10.79
C LYS A 198 22.21 -13.32 9.87
N GLY A 199 21.47 -14.37 10.20
CA GLY A 199 21.52 -15.63 9.47
C GLY A 199 21.04 -15.57 8.02
N TYR A 200 20.32 -14.53 7.67
CA TYR A 200 19.79 -14.31 6.31
C TYR A 200 20.56 -13.26 5.52
N ASN A 201 21.66 -12.72 6.05
CA ASN A 201 22.49 -11.76 5.32
C ASN A 201 23.18 -12.45 4.15
N ASN A 202 22.79 -12.07 2.93
CA ASN A 202 23.21 -12.72 1.67
C ASN A 202 22.91 -14.22 1.61
N GLN A 203 21.95 -14.67 2.43
CA GLN A 203 21.59 -16.09 2.57
C GLN A 203 20.06 -16.23 2.47
N PRO A 204 19.51 -16.59 1.30
CA PRO A 204 18.07 -16.86 1.18
C PRO A 204 17.58 -18.03 2.05
N ASN A 205 18.46 -18.97 2.38
CA ASN A 205 18.18 -20.14 3.25
C ASN A 205 17.01 -20.98 2.72
N ASN A 206 17.14 -21.49 1.49
CA ASN A 206 16.11 -22.32 0.87
C ASN A 206 15.59 -23.44 1.76
N GLU A 207 16.47 -24.07 2.54
CA GLU A 207 16.11 -25.18 3.43
C GLU A 207 15.14 -24.78 4.54
N LEU A 208 15.09 -23.50 4.88
CA LEU A 208 14.20 -22.95 5.90
C LEU A 208 12.93 -22.33 5.31
N GLY A 209 12.81 -22.37 3.99
CA GLY A 209 11.62 -21.90 3.28
C GLY A 209 10.58 -23.00 3.09
N ALA A 210 9.44 -22.61 2.58
CA ALA A 210 8.34 -23.52 2.26
C ALA A 210 7.37 -22.83 1.29
N GLY A 211 7.89 -22.25 0.24
CA GLY A 211 7.12 -21.59 -0.80
C GLY A 211 7.11 -22.40 -2.10
N PRO A 212 6.36 -21.92 -3.10
CA PRO A 212 6.30 -22.59 -4.40
C PRO A 212 7.60 -22.49 -5.21
N TYR A 213 8.45 -21.52 -4.90
CA TYR A 213 9.75 -21.32 -5.54
C TYR A 213 10.88 -21.50 -4.54
N ILE A 214 12.08 -21.72 -5.05
CA ILE A 214 13.35 -21.59 -4.31
C ILE A 214 14.31 -20.72 -5.11
N VAL A 215 15.31 -20.15 -4.43
CA VAL A 215 16.38 -19.41 -5.09
C VAL A 215 17.33 -20.41 -5.75
N ASP A 216 17.51 -20.29 -7.06
CA ASP A 216 18.46 -21.09 -7.82
C ASP A 216 19.85 -20.46 -7.81
N SER A 217 19.90 -19.13 -8.00
CA SER A 217 21.14 -18.35 -7.92
C SER A 217 20.84 -16.92 -7.49
N TYR A 218 21.78 -16.29 -6.80
CA TYR A 218 21.66 -14.94 -6.30
C TYR A 218 23.01 -14.26 -6.22
N ASP A 219 23.06 -13.02 -6.72
CA ASP A 219 24.12 -12.04 -6.49
C ASP A 219 23.50 -10.65 -6.37
N ASP A 220 24.33 -9.60 -6.24
CA ASP A 220 23.83 -8.23 -6.07
C ASP A 220 23.12 -7.68 -7.31
N SER A 221 23.25 -8.32 -8.47
CA SER A 221 22.65 -7.83 -9.71
C SER A 221 21.41 -8.61 -10.13
N GLN A 222 21.26 -9.85 -9.69
CA GLN A 222 20.22 -10.75 -10.17
C GLN A 222 19.90 -11.85 -9.18
N ALA A 223 18.62 -12.17 -9.07
CA ALA A 223 18.14 -13.35 -8.38
C ALA A 223 17.32 -14.21 -9.36
N THR A 224 17.64 -15.50 -9.41
CA THR A 224 16.94 -16.46 -10.25
C THR A 224 16.24 -17.49 -9.37
N PHE A 225 14.94 -17.68 -9.64
CA PHE A 225 14.07 -18.60 -8.92
C PHE A 225 13.65 -19.72 -9.84
N LYS A 226 13.48 -20.91 -9.26
CA LYS A 226 12.93 -22.08 -9.95
C LYS A 226 11.88 -22.73 -9.08
N PRO A 227 10.98 -23.58 -9.65
CA PRO A 227 9.99 -24.29 -8.87
C PRO A 227 10.63 -25.09 -7.74
N ASN A 228 10.03 -25.06 -6.57
CA ASN A 228 10.48 -25.82 -5.41
C ASN A 228 10.03 -27.28 -5.59
N PRO A 229 10.96 -28.24 -5.71
CA PRO A 229 10.58 -29.64 -5.89
C PRO A 229 9.87 -30.25 -4.67
N LYS A 230 9.95 -29.59 -3.51
CA LYS A 230 9.28 -30.02 -2.27
C LYS A 230 7.94 -29.34 -2.04
N TRP A 231 7.53 -28.47 -2.96
CA TRP A 231 6.24 -27.81 -2.87
C TRP A 231 5.10 -28.83 -3.06
N TRP A 232 4.14 -28.83 -2.14
CA TRP A 232 3.02 -29.78 -2.12
C TRP A 232 1.77 -29.27 -2.80
N GLY A 233 1.68 -27.96 -3.11
CA GLY A 233 0.56 -27.35 -3.83
C GLY A 233 0.74 -27.44 -5.34
N ASP A 234 -0.06 -26.67 -6.06
CA ASP A 234 0.07 -26.56 -7.50
C ASP A 234 1.44 -26.03 -7.90
N ALA A 235 2.09 -26.71 -8.83
CA ALA A 235 3.41 -26.31 -9.29
C ALA A 235 3.37 -24.93 -9.98
N PRO A 236 4.40 -24.07 -9.83
CA PRO A 236 4.52 -22.88 -10.63
C PRO A 236 4.44 -23.19 -12.12
N LYS A 237 3.76 -22.36 -12.88
CA LYS A 237 3.69 -22.50 -14.34
C LYS A 237 5.00 -22.20 -15.02
N LEU A 238 5.80 -21.28 -14.47
CA LEU A 238 7.10 -20.91 -15.02
C LEU A 238 8.18 -21.91 -14.63
N ASP A 239 9.14 -22.15 -15.55
CA ASP A 239 10.38 -22.88 -15.23
C ASP A 239 11.37 -21.99 -14.48
N THR A 240 11.41 -20.71 -14.84
CA THR A 240 12.38 -19.74 -14.34
C THR A 240 11.74 -18.39 -14.14
N LEU A 241 11.97 -17.80 -12.97
CA LEU A 241 11.56 -16.44 -12.64
C LEU A 241 12.83 -15.68 -12.27
N VAL A 242 13.11 -14.58 -13.00
CA VAL A 242 14.34 -13.81 -12.84
C VAL A 242 14.00 -12.39 -12.42
N PHE A 243 14.69 -11.88 -11.41
CA PHE A 243 14.66 -10.47 -11.05
C PHE A 243 16.05 -9.84 -11.31
N LYS A 244 16.08 -8.79 -12.11
CA LYS A 244 17.30 -8.01 -12.41
C LYS A 244 17.27 -6.70 -11.66
N GLN A 245 18.33 -6.42 -10.91
CA GLN A 245 18.44 -5.18 -10.16
C GLN A 245 18.77 -4.02 -11.10
N MET A 246 17.94 -3.00 -11.06
CA MET A 246 18.14 -1.76 -11.81
C MET A 246 17.29 -0.65 -11.19
N ASP A 247 17.68 0.60 -11.41
CA ASP A 247 16.86 1.73 -10.98
C ASP A 247 15.63 1.87 -11.89
N THR A 248 14.66 2.65 -11.41
CA THR A 248 13.39 2.87 -12.13
C THR A 248 13.61 3.46 -13.52
N GLN A 249 14.59 4.34 -13.67
CA GLN A 249 14.88 4.98 -14.95
C GLN A 249 15.41 3.99 -15.99
N ALA A 250 16.27 3.06 -15.56
CA ALA A 250 16.83 2.03 -16.44
C ALA A 250 15.77 1.02 -16.92
N THR A 251 14.72 0.83 -16.16
CA THR A 251 13.64 -0.13 -16.44
C THR A 251 12.97 0.15 -17.80
N ILE A 252 12.75 1.42 -18.14
CA ILE A 252 12.06 1.80 -19.38
C ILE A 252 12.86 1.29 -20.60
N ASN A 253 14.15 1.57 -20.63
CA ASN A 253 15.01 1.13 -21.74
C ASN A 253 15.20 -0.39 -21.75
N ALA A 254 15.34 -1.01 -20.58
CA ALA A 254 15.47 -2.46 -20.48
C ALA A 254 14.22 -3.16 -21.04
N PHE A 255 13.04 -2.66 -20.75
CA PHE A 255 11.79 -3.20 -21.32
C PHE A 255 11.73 -3.00 -22.84
N LYS A 256 12.05 -1.81 -23.32
CA LYS A 256 12.06 -1.51 -24.76
C LYS A 256 13.04 -2.39 -25.53
N ASN A 257 14.17 -2.72 -24.92
CA ASN A 257 15.22 -3.55 -25.54
C ASN A 257 14.95 -5.06 -25.37
N GLY A 258 13.89 -5.43 -24.69
CA GLY A 258 13.57 -6.85 -24.48
C GLY A 258 14.39 -7.55 -23.39
N GLU A 259 15.12 -6.80 -22.57
CA GLU A 259 15.92 -7.35 -21.47
C GLU A 259 15.04 -7.83 -20.30
N VAL A 260 13.89 -7.20 -20.12
CA VAL A 260 12.89 -7.55 -19.11
C VAL A 260 11.51 -7.67 -19.75
N ASP A 261 10.63 -8.45 -19.14
CA ASP A 261 9.29 -8.75 -19.64
C ASP A 261 8.20 -7.87 -19.02
N THR A 262 8.55 -7.14 -17.97
CA THR A 262 7.66 -6.18 -17.32
C THR A 262 8.40 -4.87 -17.08
N ALA A 263 7.65 -3.78 -16.95
CA ALA A 263 8.24 -2.49 -16.60
C ALA A 263 8.36 -2.31 -15.07
N GLY A 264 8.10 -3.33 -14.31
CA GLY A 264 8.22 -3.38 -12.86
C GLY A 264 7.42 -4.54 -12.29
N PRO A 265 7.75 -5.02 -11.07
CA PRO A 265 6.99 -6.08 -10.42
C PRO A 265 5.70 -5.59 -9.75
N SER A 266 5.50 -4.27 -9.70
CA SER A 266 4.34 -3.62 -9.12
C SER A 266 3.87 -2.47 -10.00
N SER A 267 2.75 -1.84 -9.62
CA SER A 267 2.17 -0.74 -10.41
C SER A 267 3.04 0.51 -10.42
N SER A 268 2.97 1.25 -11.52
CA SER A 268 3.52 2.59 -11.65
C SER A 268 2.41 3.59 -11.96
N ASN A 269 2.74 4.89 -11.98
CA ASN A 269 1.75 5.90 -12.34
C ASN A 269 1.35 5.76 -13.82
N GLY A 270 0.13 6.16 -14.13
CA GLY A 270 -0.43 6.10 -15.48
C GLY A 270 -0.38 7.41 -16.24
N SER A 271 0.68 8.22 -16.06
CA SER A 271 0.82 9.50 -16.76
C SER A 271 1.15 9.31 -18.24
N ALA A 272 0.85 10.33 -19.05
CA ALA A 272 1.19 10.31 -20.47
C ALA A 272 2.69 10.18 -20.72
N GLU A 273 3.51 10.81 -19.88
CA GLU A 273 4.98 10.72 -19.97
C GLU A 273 5.46 9.27 -19.88
N LEU A 274 4.93 8.51 -18.92
CA LEU A 274 5.28 7.10 -18.78
C LEU A 274 4.70 6.26 -19.92
N LEU A 275 3.40 6.37 -20.17
CA LEU A 275 2.69 5.49 -21.11
C LEU A 275 3.10 5.67 -22.55
N SER A 276 3.53 6.88 -22.94
CA SER A 276 4.02 7.15 -24.31
C SER A 276 5.25 6.32 -24.68
N ASN A 277 5.97 5.81 -23.70
CA ASN A 277 7.10 4.90 -23.95
C ASN A 277 6.66 3.53 -24.48
N PHE A 278 5.44 3.11 -24.18
CA PHE A 278 5.00 1.72 -24.36
C PHE A 278 3.80 1.55 -25.29
N ASN A 279 2.94 2.55 -25.42
CA ASN A 279 1.65 2.39 -26.11
C ASN A 279 1.76 2.13 -27.62
N THR A 280 2.90 2.36 -28.23
CA THR A 280 3.15 2.07 -29.65
C THR A 280 3.82 0.71 -29.88
N MET A 281 4.24 0.02 -28.83
CA MET A 281 4.91 -1.28 -28.92
C MET A 281 3.88 -2.38 -29.16
N ALA A 282 4.00 -3.11 -30.28
CA ALA A 282 3.04 -4.13 -30.66
C ALA A 282 3.00 -5.33 -29.71
N ASP A 283 4.11 -5.63 -29.04
CA ASP A 283 4.27 -6.74 -28.10
C ASP A 283 4.07 -6.35 -26.64
N ALA A 284 3.79 -5.09 -26.37
CA ALA A 284 3.52 -4.60 -25.01
C ALA A 284 2.03 -4.49 -24.74
N GLN A 285 1.67 -4.68 -23.47
CA GLN A 285 0.33 -4.42 -22.95
C GLN A 285 0.43 -3.40 -21.83
N VAL A 286 -0.41 -2.37 -21.92
CA VAL A 286 -0.65 -1.43 -20.83
C VAL A 286 -1.96 -1.83 -20.16
N ARG A 287 -1.88 -2.29 -18.92
CA ARG A 287 -3.02 -2.79 -18.15
C ARG A 287 -3.33 -1.80 -17.04
N ARG A 288 -4.52 -1.20 -17.11
CA ARG A 288 -4.96 -0.21 -16.13
C ARG A 288 -6.12 -0.74 -15.32
N GLY A 289 -6.12 -0.43 -14.03
CA GLY A 289 -7.20 -0.73 -13.11
C GLY A 289 -7.32 0.36 -12.06
N LEU A 290 -8.19 0.13 -11.09
CA LEU A 290 -8.34 1.04 -9.96
C LEU A 290 -7.14 0.89 -9.01
N GLY A 291 -6.56 2.02 -8.61
CA GLY A 291 -5.39 2.05 -7.75
C GLY A 291 -5.74 2.02 -6.26
N ASN A 292 -4.74 1.70 -5.45
CA ASN A 292 -4.87 1.68 -3.99
C ASN A 292 -3.95 2.68 -3.28
N SER A 293 -3.33 3.59 -4.02
CA SER A 293 -2.53 4.67 -3.46
C SER A 293 -3.41 5.90 -3.24
N ILE A 294 -3.11 6.66 -2.20
CA ILE A 294 -3.82 7.89 -1.88
C ILE A 294 -2.80 9.01 -1.86
N ALA A 295 -2.86 9.91 -2.85
CA ALA A 295 -2.08 11.14 -2.83
C ALA A 295 -2.77 12.13 -1.92
N VAL A 296 -2.05 12.62 -0.92
CA VAL A 296 -2.57 13.49 0.12
C VAL A 296 -1.66 14.70 0.29
N ILE A 297 -2.27 15.88 0.48
CA ILE A 297 -1.56 17.04 1.00
C ILE A 297 -1.71 17.00 2.52
N GLU A 298 -0.60 16.78 3.20
CA GLU A 298 -0.57 16.86 4.65
C GLU A 298 -0.20 18.27 5.09
N ILE A 299 -0.89 18.73 6.12
CA ILE A 299 -0.82 20.10 6.63
C ILE A 299 -0.30 20.01 8.06
N ASN A 300 0.89 20.56 8.28
CA ASN A 300 1.56 20.51 9.58
C ASN A 300 1.00 21.62 10.49
N SER A 301 0.01 21.26 11.30
CA SER A 301 -0.66 22.21 12.20
C SER A 301 0.21 22.74 13.34
N SER A 302 1.40 22.15 13.55
CA SER A 302 2.36 22.64 14.54
C SER A 302 3.09 23.91 14.07
N ARG A 303 3.07 24.19 12.78
CA ARG A 303 3.74 25.36 12.21
C ARG A 303 2.95 26.64 12.51
N GLU A 304 3.67 27.72 12.80
CA GLU A 304 3.06 29.00 13.20
C GLU A 304 1.97 29.47 12.22
N ALA A 305 2.26 29.45 10.93
CA ALA A 305 1.32 29.91 9.89
C ALA A 305 0.05 29.06 9.79
N LEU A 306 0.07 27.84 10.31
CA LEU A 306 -1.02 26.85 10.17
C LEU A 306 -1.68 26.49 11.50
N GLN A 307 -1.39 27.22 12.56
CA GLN A 307 -2.04 26.99 13.87
C GLN A 307 -3.50 27.43 13.88
N ASP A 308 -3.84 28.45 13.10
CA ASP A 308 -5.22 28.89 12.95
C ASP A 308 -5.98 27.89 12.05
N ILE A 309 -6.99 27.23 12.61
CA ILE A 309 -7.81 26.26 11.87
C ILE A 309 -8.49 26.89 10.63
N ALA A 310 -8.81 28.20 10.68
CA ALA A 310 -9.40 28.87 9.53
C ALA A 310 -8.46 28.89 8.32
N VAL A 311 -7.16 29.02 8.55
CA VAL A 311 -6.16 28.99 7.46
C VAL A 311 -6.08 27.59 6.86
N ARG A 312 -6.05 26.55 7.70
CA ARG A 312 -6.05 25.16 7.23
C ARG A 312 -7.30 24.83 6.44
N LYS A 313 -8.48 25.23 6.95
CA LYS A 313 -9.75 25.04 6.27
C LYS A 313 -9.77 25.76 4.91
N ALA A 314 -9.36 27.03 4.87
CA ALA A 314 -9.30 27.80 3.64
C ALA A 314 -8.37 27.16 2.61
N PHE A 315 -7.22 26.65 3.02
CA PHE A 315 -6.32 25.93 2.14
C PHE A 315 -7.00 24.67 1.56
N CYS A 316 -7.66 23.87 2.38
CA CYS A 316 -8.39 22.68 1.92
C CYS A 316 -9.53 23.03 0.96
N GLN A 317 -10.18 24.18 1.16
CA GLN A 317 -11.23 24.65 0.26
C GLN A 317 -10.65 25.15 -1.06
N ALA A 318 -9.53 25.88 -1.03
CA ALA A 318 -8.91 26.48 -2.21
C ALA A 318 -8.38 25.44 -3.21
N VAL A 319 -7.88 24.31 -2.71
CA VAL A 319 -7.25 23.28 -3.56
C VAL A 319 -8.32 22.38 -4.15
N ASP A 320 -8.48 22.44 -5.48
CA ASP A 320 -9.42 21.60 -6.21
C ASP A 320 -8.77 20.28 -6.66
N PRO A 321 -9.19 19.13 -6.11
CA PRO A 321 -8.63 17.85 -6.53
C PRO A 321 -8.81 17.56 -8.02
N ALA A 322 -9.94 17.94 -8.62
CA ALA A 322 -10.18 17.70 -10.04
C ALA A 322 -9.18 18.44 -10.94
N THR A 323 -8.78 19.64 -10.55
CA THR A 323 -7.74 20.40 -11.26
C THR A 323 -6.40 19.68 -11.20
N ILE A 324 -6.04 19.12 -10.03
CA ILE A 324 -4.79 18.36 -9.87
C ILE A 324 -4.80 17.11 -10.75
N VAL A 325 -5.90 16.36 -10.75
CA VAL A 325 -6.06 15.15 -11.59
C VAL A 325 -5.90 15.50 -13.07
N SER A 326 -6.52 16.59 -13.54
CA SER A 326 -6.42 17.00 -14.94
C SER A 326 -5.00 17.36 -15.37
N ILE A 327 -4.17 17.80 -14.44
CA ILE A 327 -2.76 18.13 -14.71
C ILE A 327 -1.90 16.89 -14.66
N VAL A 328 -2.03 16.07 -13.62
CA VAL A 328 -1.22 14.86 -13.44
C VAL A 328 -1.48 13.86 -14.57
N PHE A 329 -2.71 13.73 -15.02
CA PHE A 329 -3.11 12.80 -16.08
C PHE A 329 -3.46 13.51 -17.40
N GLN A 330 -2.87 14.68 -17.64
CA GLN A 330 -3.06 15.40 -18.89
C GLN A 330 -2.67 14.52 -20.09
N GLY A 331 -3.56 14.46 -21.09
CA GLY A 331 -3.36 13.66 -22.30
C GLY A 331 -3.74 12.20 -22.15
N VAL A 332 -4.16 11.76 -20.97
CA VAL A 332 -4.62 10.41 -20.69
C VAL A 332 -6.10 10.45 -20.31
N ASN A 333 -6.89 9.51 -20.82
CA ASN A 333 -8.27 9.38 -20.37
C ASN A 333 -8.29 8.78 -18.95
N TRP A 334 -8.42 9.65 -17.97
CA TRP A 334 -8.57 9.26 -16.58
C TRP A 334 -9.53 10.19 -15.86
N LYS A 335 -10.45 9.59 -15.12
CA LYS A 335 -11.40 10.31 -14.26
C LYS A 335 -11.59 9.48 -13.00
N GLU A 336 -11.73 10.17 -11.89
CA GLU A 336 -12.03 9.53 -10.61
C GLU A 336 -12.83 10.47 -9.73
N GLU A 337 -13.56 9.89 -8.78
CA GLU A 337 -14.12 10.65 -7.67
C GLU A 337 -12.98 11.03 -6.71
N ALA A 338 -12.96 12.29 -6.24
CA ALA A 338 -11.96 12.73 -5.27
C ALA A 338 -12.06 11.87 -4.00
N PRO A 339 -10.95 11.29 -3.52
CA PRO A 339 -10.99 10.47 -2.31
C PRO A 339 -11.30 11.32 -1.08
N GLY A 340 -12.00 10.73 -0.14
CA GLY A 340 -12.37 11.38 1.13
C GLY A 340 -11.93 10.59 2.34
N SER A 341 -11.00 9.66 2.19
CA SER A 341 -10.47 8.84 3.28
C SER A 341 -8.99 8.58 3.07
N MET A 342 -8.26 8.50 4.19
CA MET A 342 -6.87 8.05 4.21
C MET A 342 -6.76 6.57 4.58
N LEU A 343 -7.88 5.93 4.98
CA LEU A 343 -7.87 4.57 5.51
C LEU A 343 -7.85 3.52 4.40
N TRP A 344 -8.57 3.77 3.32
CA TRP A 344 -8.64 2.87 2.16
C TRP A 344 -9.11 3.62 0.91
N PRO A 345 -8.86 3.04 -0.29
CA PRO A 345 -9.29 3.65 -1.54
C PRO A 345 -10.83 3.71 -1.66
N TYR A 346 -11.32 4.59 -2.54
CA TYR A 346 -12.75 4.86 -2.68
C TYR A 346 -13.59 3.66 -3.14
N TRP A 347 -12.97 2.65 -3.74
CA TRP A 347 -13.64 1.43 -4.21
C TRP A 347 -13.63 0.29 -3.17
N ALA A 348 -12.92 0.43 -2.05
CA ALA A 348 -12.81 -0.60 -1.03
C ALA A 348 -14.11 -0.72 -0.21
N ALA A 349 -14.37 -1.91 0.31
CA ALA A 349 -15.50 -2.12 1.20
C ALA A 349 -15.37 -1.24 2.45
N GLY A 350 -16.47 -0.65 2.85
CA GLY A 350 -16.53 0.22 4.03
C GLY A 350 -16.12 1.67 3.79
N TYR A 351 -15.67 2.01 2.59
CA TYR A 351 -15.29 3.39 2.27
C TYR A 351 -16.46 4.36 2.45
N GLU A 352 -16.17 5.50 3.05
CA GLU A 352 -17.02 6.69 3.06
C GLU A 352 -16.15 7.91 2.80
N ASN A 353 -16.74 8.96 2.23
CA ASN A 353 -16.09 10.25 2.16
C ASN A 353 -16.22 10.96 3.51
N ASN A 354 -15.14 10.97 4.27
CA ASN A 354 -15.09 11.49 5.64
C ASN A 354 -14.61 12.94 5.73
N LEU A 355 -14.40 13.59 4.58
CA LEU A 355 -14.07 15.03 4.57
C LEU A 355 -15.23 15.85 5.12
N PRO A 356 -14.96 16.98 5.78
CA PRO A 356 -16.01 17.92 6.17
C PRO A 356 -16.85 18.38 4.98
N ASP A 357 -18.15 18.64 5.22
CA ASP A 357 -19.07 19.08 4.17
C ASP A 357 -18.59 20.37 3.48
N ASP A 358 -17.93 21.24 4.22
CA ASP A 358 -17.40 22.50 3.71
C ASP A 358 -16.06 22.35 2.96
N VAL A 359 -15.60 21.13 2.75
CA VAL A 359 -14.44 20.82 1.90
C VAL A 359 -14.85 20.00 0.68
N LYS A 360 -15.82 19.11 0.79
CA LYS A 360 -16.16 18.15 -0.26
C LYS A 360 -17.29 18.53 -1.21
N ASN A 361 -18.17 19.44 -0.83
CA ASN A 361 -19.42 19.71 -1.57
C ASN A 361 -19.32 20.93 -2.49
N TYR A 362 -18.35 20.93 -3.40
CA TYR A 362 -18.18 22.00 -4.38
C TYR A 362 -18.27 21.47 -5.81
N LYS A 363 -18.87 22.27 -6.70
CA LYS A 363 -19.05 21.88 -8.10
C LYS A 363 -17.81 22.16 -8.95
N ASN A 364 -17.02 23.18 -8.59
CA ASN A 364 -15.89 23.61 -9.39
C ASN A 364 -14.89 24.45 -8.57
N ALA A 365 -13.78 24.81 -9.18
CA ALA A 365 -12.71 25.57 -8.55
C ALA A 365 -13.17 26.99 -8.14
N GLU A 366 -14.10 27.58 -8.86
CA GLU A 366 -14.64 28.94 -8.54
C GLU A 366 -15.40 28.92 -7.22
N GLU A 367 -16.27 27.93 -7.00
CA GLU A 367 -16.97 27.78 -5.72
C GLU A 367 -16.00 27.55 -4.57
N ARG A 368 -14.95 26.75 -4.79
CA ARG A 368 -13.91 26.49 -3.80
C ARG A 368 -13.16 27.76 -3.42
N LYS A 369 -12.73 28.53 -4.41
CA LYS A 369 -12.06 29.81 -4.20
C LYS A 369 -12.92 30.76 -3.35
N ASN A 370 -14.18 30.88 -3.67
CA ASN A 370 -15.10 31.78 -2.95
C ASN A 370 -15.32 31.31 -1.51
N ALA A 371 -15.41 29.98 -1.28
CA ALA A 371 -15.54 29.42 0.05
C ALA A 371 -14.29 29.69 0.89
N ALA A 372 -13.09 29.53 0.32
CA ALA A 372 -11.83 29.79 1.00
C ALA A 372 -11.72 31.26 1.42
N LYS A 373 -12.06 32.17 0.52
CA LYS A 373 -12.07 33.61 0.83
C LYS A 373 -13.05 33.96 1.95
N LYS A 374 -14.25 33.39 1.90
CA LYS A 374 -15.24 33.59 2.96
C LYS A 374 -14.78 33.08 4.29
N THR A 375 -14.14 31.92 4.32
CA THR A 375 -13.59 31.33 5.55
C THR A 375 -12.56 32.27 6.19
N LEU A 376 -11.65 32.84 5.40
CA LEU A 376 -10.64 33.77 5.91
C LEU A 376 -11.29 35.09 6.37
N GLU A 377 -12.22 35.64 5.62
CA GLU A 377 -12.93 36.88 5.97
C GLU A 377 -13.73 36.72 7.26
N ASP A 378 -14.44 35.59 7.42
CA ASP A 378 -15.21 35.30 8.64
C ASP A 378 -14.29 35.13 9.86
N ALA A 379 -13.05 34.75 9.66
CA ALA A 379 -12.05 34.61 10.72
C ALA A 379 -11.29 35.93 11.03
N GLY A 380 -11.66 37.01 10.35
CA GLY A 380 -11.08 38.34 10.60
C GLY A 380 -9.89 38.70 9.72
N TYR A 381 -9.59 37.91 8.70
CA TYR A 381 -8.57 38.24 7.70
C TYR A 381 -9.10 39.23 6.68
N LYS A 382 -8.22 40.11 6.19
CA LYS A 382 -8.56 41.14 5.17
C LYS A 382 -7.53 41.11 4.05
N LEU A 383 -8.00 41.31 2.82
CA LEU A 383 -7.09 41.43 1.68
C LEU A 383 -6.23 42.71 1.79
N ASN A 384 -4.93 42.51 1.59
CA ASN A 384 -3.95 43.57 1.39
C ASN A 384 -3.17 43.23 0.12
N GLY A 385 -3.54 43.86 -0.98
CA GLY A 385 -3.06 43.47 -2.30
C GLY A 385 -3.64 42.11 -2.70
N ASP A 386 -2.78 41.18 -3.06
CA ASP A 386 -3.19 39.85 -3.54
C ASP A 386 -3.51 38.84 -2.41
N PHE A 387 -3.10 39.13 -1.17
CA PHE A 387 -3.14 38.15 -0.10
C PHE A 387 -3.85 38.67 1.15
N TYR A 388 -4.48 37.74 1.84
CA TYR A 388 -5.10 38.01 3.13
C TYR A 388 -4.05 38.20 4.23
N GLU A 389 -4.38 39.03 5.19
CA GLU A 389 -3.57 39.24 6.40
C GLU A 389 -4.45 39.47 7.62
N LYS A 390 -3.92 39.22 8.78
CA LYS A 390 -4.54 39.50 10.08
C LYS A 390 -3.47 39.92 11.07
N ASP A 391 -3.71 41.00 11.80
CA ASP A 391 -2.77 41.52 12.79
C ASP A 391 -1.35 41.75 12.21
N GLY A 392 -1.28 42.22 10.98
CA GLY A 392 -0.01 42.50 10.28
C GLY A 392 0.70 41.27 9.74
N LYS A 393 0.10 40.08 9.87
CA LYS A 393 0.67 38.83 9.35
C LYS A 393 -0.07 38.36 8.11
N GLN A 394 0.66 38.26 7.01
CA GLN A 394 0.16 37.71 5.76
C GLN A 394 -0.05 36.20 5.90
N VAL A 395 -1.09 35.68 5.24
CA VAL A 395 -1.30 34.21 5.11
C VAL A 395 -0.28 33.70 4.10
N THR A 396 0.85 33.26 4.63
CA THR A 396 2.00 32.76 3.85
C THR A 396 2.55 31.50 4.47
N PHE A 397 2.70 30.46 3.67
CA PHE A 397 3.37 29.22 4.09
C PHE A 397 3.92 28.47 2.88
N GLY A 398 4.78 27.48 3.15
CA GLY A 398 5.51 26.77 2.12
C GLY A 398 4.88 25.44 1.72
N TYR A 399 4.90 25.17 0.43
CA TYR A 399 4.61 23.85 -0.14
C TYR A 399 5.95 23.16 -0.40
N THR A 400 6.23 22.12 0.36
CA THR A 400 7.46 21.33 0.23
C THR A 400 7.24 20.23 -0.82
N MET A 401 8.15 20.17 -1.80
CA MET A 401 8.07 19.24 -2.92
C MET A 401 9.39 18.49 -3.10
N PHE A 402 9.30 17.27 -3.62
CA PHE A 402 10.43 16.37 -3.78
C PHE A 402 10.57 15.94 -5.24
N GLY A 403 11.82 16.00 -5.74
CA GLY A 403 12.13 15.67 -7.11
C GLY A 403 11.90 16.82 -8.08
N ASP A 404 12.33 16.63 -9.33
CA ASP A 404 12.31 17.63 -10.40
C ASP A 404 11.49 17.20 -11.61
N GLY A 405 10.69 16.14 -11.48
CA GLY A 405 9.83 15.66 -12.57
C GLY A 405 8.81 16.70 -13.01
N THR A 406 8.42 16.63 -14.28
CA THR A 406 7.45 17.56 -14.86
C THR A 406 6.13 17.55 -14.10
N ASN A 407 5.63 16.38 -13.72
CA ASN A 407 4.38 16.27 -12.96
C ASN A 407 4.49 16.91 -11.57
N VAL A 408 5.61 16.75 -10.89
CA VAL A 408 5.86 17.36 -9.57
C VAL A 408 5.79 18.88 -9.69
N LYS A 409 6.48 19.45 -10.68
CA LYS A 409 6.51 20.91 -10.91
C LYS A 409 5.15 21.47 -11.33
N ASN A 410 4.47 20.81 -12.27
CA ASN A 410 3.17 21.26 -12.78
C ASN A 410 2.09 21.20 -11.69
N ARG A 411 2.11 20.13 -10.89
CA ARG A 411 1.21 19.98 -9.76
C ARG A 411 1.43 21.06 -8.70
N ALA A 412 2.68 21.33 -8.37
CA ALA A 412 3.04 22.39 -7.42
C ALA A 412 2.60 23.77 -7.91
N ALA A 413 2.83 24.07 -9.19
CA ALA A 413 2.42 25.34 -9.79
C ALA A 413 0.89 25.52 -9.76
N ALA A 414 0.14 24.45 -10.01
CA ALA A 414 -1.32 24.50 -9.96
C ALA A 414 -1.85 24.76 -8.55
N ILE A 415 -1.28 24.09 -7.56
CA ILE A 415 -1.65 24.29 -6.15
C ILE A 415 -1.33 25.73 -5.73
N GLN A 416 -0.16 26.25 -6.10
CA GLN A 416 0.25 27.62 -5.83
C GLN A 416 -0.74 28.63 -6.45
N LYS A 417 -1.14 28.41 -7.69
CA LYS A 417 -2.09 29.29 -8.39
C LYS A 417 -3.46 29.28 -7.72
N MET A 418 -3.98 28.10 -7.38
CA MET A 418 -5.27 27.99 -6.68
C MET A 418 -5.25 28.70 -5.33
N CYS A 419 -4.15 28.60 -4.60
CA CYS A 419 -3.96 29.33 -3.34
C CYS A 419 -3.93 30.84 -3.57
N LYS A 420 -3.16 31.31 -4.56
CA LYS A 420 -3.09 32.75 -4.91
C LYS A 420 -4.46 33.31 -5.26
N ASP A 421 -5.22 32.57 -6.07
CA ASP A 421 -6.58 32.98 -6.44
C ASP A 421 -7.50 33.14 -5.22
N ALA A 422 -7.23 32.38 -4.17
CA ALA A 422 -7.96 32.44 -2.89
C ALA A 422 -7.33 33.41 -1.87
N GLY A 423 -6.30 34.16 -2.26
CA GLY A 423 -5.64 35.11 -1.38
C GLY A 423 -4.63 34.52 -0.42
N ILE A 424 -4.13 33.33 -0.69
CA ILE A 424 -3.11 32.62 0.11
C ILE A 424 -1.77 32.64 -0.63
N ASN A 425 -0.74 33.14 0.02
CA ASN A 425 0.61 33.16 -0.54
C ASN A 425 1.34 31.85 -0.22
N LEU A 426 1.24 30.92 -1.16
CA LEU A 426 1.94 29.62 -1.07
C LEU A 426 3.29 29.73 -1.78
N THR A 427 4.38 29.52 -1.02
CA THR A 427 5.73 29.50 -1.58
C THR A 427 6.14 28.05 -1.89
N LEU A 428 7.01 27.85 -2.87
CA LEU A 428 7.48 26.53 -3.26
C LEU A 428 8.86 26.28 -2.68
N ASP A 429 9.02 25.13 -2.00
CA ASP A 429 10.26 24.68 -1.38
C ASP A 429 10.63 23.32 -1.97
N SER A 430 11.66 23.30 -2.82
CA SER A 430 12.04 22.12 -3.59
C SER A 430 13.24 21.40 -2.95
N HIS A 431 13.11 20.08 -2.83
CA HIS A 431 14.16 19.19 -2.32
C HIS A 431 14.41 18.04 -3.29
N PRO A 432 15.63 17.48 -3.32
CA PRO A 432 15.88 16.21 -4.00
C PRO A 432 15.03 15.08 -3.38
N SER A 433 14.63 14.10 -4.20
CA SER A 433 13.86 12.94 -3.73
C SER A 433 14.53 12.19 -2.57
N SER A 434 15.87 12.16 -2.56
CA SER A 434 16.66 11.50 -1.52
C SER A 434 16.49 12.11 -0.12
N GLU A 435 16.00 13.35 -0.03
CA GLU A 435 15.79 14.05 1.26
C GLU A 435 14.39 13.83 1.85
N PHE A 436 13.51 13.09 1.16
CA PHE A 436 12.10 12.94 1.54
C PHE A 436 11.92 12.53 3.02
N SER A 437 12.55 11.44 3.42
CA SER A 437 12.39 10.91 4.77
C SER A 437 12.91 11.87 5.83
N ASP A 438 14.10 12.46 5.61
CA ASP A 438 14.73 13.37 6.55
C ASP A 438 13.92 14.66 6.72
N VAL A 439 13.41 15.21 5.63
CA VAL A 439 12.62 16.45 5.68
C VAL A 439 11.28 16.20 6.41
N LEU A 440 10.59 15.11 6.08
CA LEU A 440 9.33 14.80 6.75
C LEU A 440 9.50 14.59 8.26
N THR A 441 10.49 13.80 8.65
CA THR A 441 10.73 13.50 10.07
C THR A 441 11.27 14.71 10.85
N SER A 442 11.93 15.67 10.18
CA SER A 442 12.40 16.90 10.81
C SER A 442 11.24 17.79 11.32
N GLY A 443 10.05 17.70 10.71
CA GLY A 443 8.93 18.57 10.99
C GLY A 443 9.09 20.01 10.47
N ASN A 444 10.15 20.31 9.74
CA ASN A 444 10.44 21.66 9.21
C ASN A 444 9.79 21.87 7.85
N TRP A 445 8.49 21.73 7.79
CA TRP A 445 7.69 21.93 6.58
C TRP A 445 6.27 22.34 6.96
N ASP A 446 5.60 23.07 6.08
CA ASP A 446 4.24 23.55 6.32
C ASP A 446 3.20 22.62 5.68
N VAL A 447 3.19 22.49 4.37
CA VAL A 447 2.35 21.52 3.66
C VAL A 447 3.19 20.71 2.69
N CYS A 448 2.81 19.45 2.47
CA CYS A 448 3.56 18.53 1.61
C CYS A 448 2.62 17.50 0.99
N LEU A 449 2.78 17.24 -0.31
CA LEU A 449 2.03 16.18 -0.99
C LEU A 449 2.89 14.93 -1.12
N PHE A 450 2.36 13.81 -0.63
CA PHE A 450 2.96 12.49 -0.82
C PHE A 450 1.90 11.40 -0.82
N GLY A 451 2.29 10.14 -0.97
CA GLY A 451 1.36 9.02 -1.11
C GLY A 451 1.39 8.06 0.05
N TRP A 452 0.23 7.50 0.35
CA TRP A 452 0.05 6.34 1.21
C TRP A 452 -0.50 5.19 0.39
N SER A 453 0.03 3.98 0.59
CA SER A 453 -0.56 2.79 -0.03
C SER A 453 -1.78 2.34 0.79
N GLY A 454 -2.92 2.19 0.12
CA GLY A 454 -4.09 1.58 0.72
C GLY A 454 -3.91 0.07 0.78
N ASN A 455 -4.34 -0.53 1.89
CA ASN A 455 -4.37 -1.98 2.05
C ASN A 455 -5.81 -2.44 2.30
N ALA A 456 -6.05 -3.73 2.20
CA ALA A 456 -7.24 -4.31 2.80
C ALA A 456 -7.27 -3.91 4.28
N VAL A 457 -8.46 -3.74 4.85
CA VAL A 457 -8.61 -3.16 6.18
C VAL A 457 -7.68 -3.83 7.19
N SER A 458 -6.75 -3.04 7.72
CA SER A 458 -5.77 -3.46 8.71
C SER A 458 -6.18 -2.93 10.09
N TYR A 459 -5.91 -3.71 11.13
CA TYR A 459 -6.25 -3.33 12.49
C TYR A 459 -5.56 -2.04 12.96
N ASN A 460 -4.41 -1.70 12.41
CA ASN A 460 -3.62 -0.53 12.83
C ASN A 460 -3.64 0.66 11.88
N ASN A 461 -4.40 0.61 10.78
CA ASN A 461 -4.45 1.71 9.80
C ASN A 461 -4.77 3.06 10.44
N GLY A 462 -5.83 3.13 11.23
CA GLY A 462 -6.22 4.37 11.88
C GLY A 462 -5.22 4.85 12.92
N VAL A 463 -4.63 3.93 13.67
CA VAL A 463 -3.62 4.25 14.69
C VAL A 463 -2.37 4.83 14.04
N GLN A 464 -1.91 4.23 12.94
CA GLN A 464 -0.72 4.72 12.25
C GLN A 464 -0.92 6.16 11.71
N LEU A 465 -2.05 6.42 11.07
CA LEU A 465 -2.32 7.70 10.41
C LEU A 465 -2.76 8.79 11.39
N TYR A 466 -3.55 8.44 12.39
CA TYR A 466 -4.25 9.40 13.23
C TYR A 466 -3.96 9.28 14.73
N GLY A 467 -3.25 8.25 15.15
CA GLY A 467 -2.93 8.07 16.57
C GLY A 467 -2.16 9.27 17.12
N SER A 468 -2.55 9.78 18.29
CA SER A 468 -1.93 10.97 18.88
C SER A 468 -0.44 10.78 19.18
N GLU A 469 0.01 9.52 19.39
CA GLU A 469 1.40 9.17 19.65
C GLU A 469 2.13 8.60 18.42
N SER A 470 1.45 8.54 17.26
CA SER A 470 2.05 7.96 16.05
C SER A 470 3.06 8.92 15.42
N ALA A 471 4.27 8.41 15.16
CA ALA A 471 5.31 9.14 14.44
C ALA A 471 4.93 9.44 12.97
N SER A 472 3.97 8.70 12.41
CA SER A 472 3.46 8.90 11.05
C SER A 472 2.29 9.87 10.98
N ASN A 473 1.81 10.37 12.10
CA ASN A 473 0.75 11.39 12.15
C ASN A 473 1.35 12.78 11.96
N PHE A 474 1.78 13.08 10.75
CA PHE A 474 2.45 14.34 10.43
C PHE A 474 1.53 15.56 10.51
N GLY A 475 0.23 15.38 10.37
CA GLY A 475 -0.77 16.45 10.49
C GLY A 475 -1.12 16.81 11.92
N HIS A 476 -0.59 16.07 12.90
CA HIS A 476 -0.84 16.26 14.33
C HIS A 476 -2.32 16.26 14.69
N GLN A 477 -3.09 15.40 14.02
CA GLN A 477 -4.50 15.14 14.33
C GLN A 477 -4.59 13.99 15.35
N GLY A 478 -5.75 13.87 15.92
CA GLY A 478 -6.00 12.83 16.88
C GLY A 478 -6.12 13.40 18.29
N THR A 479 -7.02 12.81 19.04
CA THR A 479 -7.35 13.18 20.42
C THR A 479 -7.48 11.89 21.23
N ALA A 480 -7.61 12.01 22.55
CA ALA A 480 -7.91 10.85 23.38
C ALA A 480 -9.23 10.17 22.95
N GLU A 481 -10.21 10.95 22.49
CA GLU A 481 -11.48 10.40 21.97
C GLU A 481 -11.27 9.56 20.71
N THR A 482 -10.53 10.08 19.73
CA THR A 482 -10.28 9.34 18.47
C THR A 482 -9.35 8.16 18.69
N ASP A 483 -8.37 8.28 19.58
CA ASP A 483 -7.52 7.15 19.98
C ASP A 483 -8.35 6.01 20.56
N ALA A 484 -9.34 6.34 21.42
CA ALA A 484 -10.25 5.36 22.02
C ALA A 484 -11.15 4.69 20.96
N LEU A 485 -11.61 5.45 19.97
CA LEU A 485 -12.41 4.90 18.85
C LEU A 485 -11.58 3.91 18.01
N PHE A 486 -10.34 4.25 17.65
CA PHE A 486 -9.47 3.34 16.90
C PHE A 486 -9.12 2.09 17.73
N ALA A 487 -8.95 2.22 19.04
CA ALA A 487 -8.75 1.08 19.92
C ALA A 487 -9.99 0.15 19.92
N LYS A 488 -11.19 0.73 19.88
CA LYS A 488 -12.44 -0.03 19.82
C LYS A 488 -12.61 -0.78 18.50
N VAL A 489 -12.11 -0.24 17.39
CA VAL A 489 -12.11 -0.94 16.08
C VAL A 489 -11.43 -2.29 16.21
N VAL A 490 -10.27 -2.31 16.85
CA VAL A 490 -9.43 -3.52 16.98
C VAL A 490 -10.16 -4.62 17.80
N SER A 491 -10.98 -4.23 18.75
CA SER A 491 -11.72 -5.18 19.62
C SER A 491 -13.12 -5.53 19.10
N THR A 492 -13.54 -5.01 17.96
CA THR A 492 -14.88 -5.22 17.41
C THR A 492 -14.86 -6.29 16.32
N SER A 493 -15.59 -7.39 16.53
CA SER A 493 -15.56 -8.55 15.62
C SER A 493 -16.32 -8.34 14.32
N ASP A 494 -17.44 -7.61 14.34
CA ASP A 494 -18.26 -7.39 13.15
C ASP A 494 -17.61 -6.40 12.19
N PHE A 495 -17.48 -6.80 10.92
CA PHE A 495 -16.86 -5.95 9.89
C PHE A 495 -17.60 -4.62 9.72
N ASN A 496 -18.92 -4.64 9.62
CA ASN A 496 -19.69 -3.43 9.39
C ASN A 496 -19.60 -2.46 10.59
N GLU A 497 -19.59 -2.99 11.80
CA GLU A 497 -19.39 -2.18 13.00
C GLU A 497 -17.98 -1.59 13.07
N ARG A 498 -16.95 -2.37 12.67
CA ARG A 498 -15.58 -1.83 12.58
C ARG A 498 -15.50 -0.66 11.62
N MET A 499 -16.10 -0.80 10.44
CA MET A 499 -16.08 0.27 9.42
C MET A 499 -16.80 1.51 9.89
N LYS A 500 -17.93 1.34 10.56
CA LYS A 500 -18.70 2.45 11.13
C LYS A 500 -17.88 3.23 12.17
N ILE A 501 -17.18 2.53 13.06
CA ILE A 501 -16.35 3.16 14.10
C ILE A 501 -15.14 3.87 13.45
N MET A 502 -14.49 3.24 12.49
CA MET A 502 -13.35 3.84 11.77
C MET A 502 -13.77 5.12 11.04
N ASN A 503 -14.88 5.09 10.33
CA ASN A 503 -15.38 6.26 9.61
C ASN A 503 -15.77 7.39 10.56
N GLU A 504 -16.39 7.08 11.70
CA GLU A 504 -16.70 8.06 12.74
C GLU A 504 -15.42 8.72 13.28
N ALA A 505 -14.40 7.92 13.58
CA ALA A 505 -13.11 8.41 14.06
C ALA A 505 -12.43 9.29 13.00
N GLU A 506 -12.42 8.85 11.75
CA GLU A 506 -11.80 9.62 10.67
C GLU A 506 -12.51 10.95 10.43
N LYS A 507 -13.84 10.99 10.48
CA LYS A 507 -14.60 12.25 10.37
C LYS A 507 -14.15 13.27 11.43
N LYS A 508 -13.94 12.80 12.65
CA LYS A 508 -13.46 13.66 13.74
C LYS A 508 -12.04 14.18 13.49
N CYS A 509 -11.15 13.32 12.97
CA CYS A 509 -9.80 13.72 12.61
C CYS A 509 -9.78 14.67 11.41
N MET A 510 -10.57 14.40 10.39
CA MET A 510 -10.68 15.26 9.18
C MET A 510 -11.23 16.64 9.50
N ALA A 511 -12.03 16.78 10.57
CA ALA A 511 -12.54 18.07 11.03
C ALA A 511 -11.46 19.01 11.56
N THR A 512 -10.21 18.55 11.68
CA THR A 512 -9.05 19.40 12.01
C THR A 512 -8.44 20.07 10.77
N TYR A 513 -8.87 19.70 9.56
CA TYR A 513 -8.37 20.21 8.28
C TYR A 513 -6.84 20.06 8.15
N SER A 514 -6.30 18.92 8.54
CA SER A 514 -4.86 18.67 8.46
C SER A 514 -4.46 17.65 7.39
N TYR A 515 -5.40 16.93 6.79
CA TYR A 515 -5.18 16.04 5.65
C TYR A 515 -6.16 16.38 4.53
N LEU A 516 -5.64 16.53 3.33
CA LEU A 516 -6.46 16.70 2.12
C LEU A 516 -6.06 15.63 1.11
N PRO A 517 -6.76 14.49 1.06
CA PRO A 517 -6.59 13.54 -0.02
C PRO A 517 -7.04 14.16 -1.33
N VAL A 518 -6.26 13.99 -2.40
CA VAL A 518 -6.50 14.70 -3.67
C VAL A 518 -6.76 13.78 -4.84
N TYR A 519 -6.10 12.62 -4.91
CA TYR A 519 -6.41 11.62 -5.93
C TYR A 519 -5.83 10.25 -5.55
N THR A 520 -6.33 9.22 -6.22
CA THR A 520 -5.79 7.86 -6.12
C THR A 520 -4.99 7.52 -7.39
N GLY A 521 -5.50 7.88 -8.54
CA GLY A 521 -4.92 7.52 -9.82
C GLY A 521 -5.19 6.06 -10.20
N PRO A 522 -4.82 5.65 -11.41
CA PRO A 522 -4.91 4.27 -11.83
C PRO A 522 -3.77 3.43 -11.26
N ALA A 523 -4.03 2.15 -11.03
CA ALA A 523 -2.96 1.16 -11.01
C ALA A 523 -2.61 0.86 -12.47
N CYS A 524 -1.32 0.92 -12.81
CA CYS A 524 -0.88 0.75 -14.19
C CYS A 524 0.31 -0.21 -14.25
N PHE A 525 0.12 -1.33 -14.95
CA PHE A 525 1.16 -2.34 -15.15
C PHE A 525 1.48 -2.42 -16.64
N VAL A 526 2.75 -2.52 -16.95
CA VAL A 526 3.23 -2.70 -18.33
C VAL A 526 4.00 -4.01 -18.41
N CYS A 527 3.61 -4.86 -19.35
CA CYS A 527 4.25 -6.15 -19.55
C CYS A 527 4.20 -6.57 -21.02
N LYS A 528 4.92 -7.62 -21.36
CA LYS A 528 4.81 -8.26 -22.67
C LYS A 528 3.44 -8.91 -22.82
N LYS A 529 2.91 -8.83 -24.03
CA LYS A 529 1.64 -9.44 -24.40
C LYS A 529 1.64 -10.94 -24.09
N GLY A 530 0.55 -11.43 -23.52
CA GLY A 530 0.38 -12.83 -23.19
C GLY A 530 0.78 -13.24 -21.79
N LEU A 531 1.31 -12.33 -20.97
CA LEU A 531 1.55 -12.63 -19.56
C LEU A 531 0.21 -12.73 -18.83
N ALA A 532 -0.04 -13.87 -18.20
CA ALA A 532 -1.29 -14.16 -17.51
C ALA A 532 -1.18 -13.86 -16.01
N ASN A 533 -2.28 -13.40 -15.44
CA ASN A 533 -2.43 -13.16 -14.00
C ASN A 533 -1.46 -12.13 -13.43
N PHE A 534 -1.08 -11.16 -14.25
CA PHE A 534 -0.20 -10.06 -13.88
C PHE A 534 -0.86 -8.72 -14.23
N GLY A 535 -1.06 -7.87 -13.24
CA GLY A 535 -1.68 -6.56 -13.44
C GLY A 535 -2.55 -6.13 -12.26
N PRO A 536 -3.33 -5.06 -12.44
CA PRO A 536 -4.20 -4.55 -11.38
C PRO A 536 -5.26 -5.57 -10.95
N ALA A 537 -5.30 -5.89 -9.68
CA ALA A 537 -6.20 -6.91 -9.14
C ALA A 537 -6.93 -6.46 -7.87
N LEU A 538 -7.03 -5.16 -7.63
CA LEU A 538 -7.64 -4.59 -6.42
C LEU A 538 -6.90 -5.11 -5.19
N PHE A 539 -7.61 -5.66 -4.19
CA PHE A 539 -6.97 -6.30 -3.03
C PHE A 539 -6.78 -7.81 -3.18
N LEU A 540 -7.14 -8.36 -4.33
CA LEU A 540 -7.01 -9.80 -4.55
C LEU A 540 -5.54 -10.22 -4.57
N ASP A 541 -5.21 -11.22 -3.77
CA ASP A 541 -3.91 -11.87 -3.81
C ASP A 541 -3.89 -12.91 -4.92
N VAL A 542 -3.02 -12.72 -5.91
CA VAL A 542 -2.87 -13.65 -7.03
C VAL A 542 -1.74 -14.63 -6.70
N PRO A 543 -2.00 -15.96 -6.70
CA PRO A 543 -0.96 -16.94 -6.43
C PRO A 543 0.19 -16.82 -7.44
N SER A 544 1.43 -16.77 -6.95
CA SER A 544 2.61 -16.70 -7.82
C SER A 544 2.74 -17.91 -8.74
N THR A 545 2.17 -19.05 -8.35
CA THR A 545 2.13 -20.28 -9.16
C THR A 545 1.33 -20.14 -10.45
N ASP A 546 0.40 -19.19 -10.50
CA ASP A 546 -0.51 -19.00 -11.62
C ASP A 546 -0.08 -17.89 -12.57
N ILE A 547 1.05 -17.24 -12.31
CA ILE A 547 1.64 -16.26 -13.21
C ILE A 547 2.48 -17.00 -14.25
N GLY A 548 2.19 -16.78 -15.52
CA GLY A 548 2.90 -17.42 -16.60
C GLY A 548 2.41 -16.93 -17.96
N TRP A 549 2.82 -17.61 -19.01
CA TRP A 549 2.50 -17.21 -20.38
C TRP A 549 1.25 -17.96 -20.87
N GLN A 550 0.28 -17.25 -21.41
CA GLN A 550 -0.92 -17.88 -21.97
C GLN A 550 -0.61 -18.71 -23.20
N LYS A 551 -1.40 -19.77 -23.42
CA LYS A 551 -1.31 -20.63 -24.61
C LYS A 551 -1.68 -19.88 -25.89
#